data_576a203f2a8a0d7d15f0345e96acc9a0
#
_entry.id   576a203f2a8a0d7d15f0345e96acc9a0
#
_cell.length_a   1.000
_cell.length_b   1.000
_cell.length_c   1.000
_cell.angle_alpha   90.00
_cell.angle_beta   90.00
_cell.angle_gamma   90.00
#
_symmetry.space_group_name_H-M   'P 1'
#
loop_
_entity.id
_entity.type
_entity.pdbx_description
1 polymer ?
#
loop_
_entity_poly.entity_id
_entity_poly.type
_entity_poly.pdbx_seq_one_letter_code
_entity_poly.pdbx_strand_id
1 'polypeptide(L)'
;MTSPLHKVRIAVVIPALNEQDAIGRVVADLPRDLINDIIVVDNGSTDDTARRAEEAGARVIGEPRRGYGQACLTGLAALDDQTTVVVFVDGDYSDDPTEASSVLAPILANEADLVIGSRVLGRREAGSLTPQQRFGNALAT
;
A
#
# COMPACT_ATOMS: atom_id res chain seq x y z
N MET A 1 -26.08 8.24 -10.18
CA MET A 1 -25.41 7.74 -11.23
C MET A 1 -23.98 7.83 -11.01
N THR A 2 -23.40 6.81 -11.24
CA THR A 2 -22.12 6.95 -11.21
C THR A 2 -21.73 7.62 -12.32
N SER A 3 -21.52 8.61 -12.01
CA SER A 3 -21.12 9.39 -12.97
C SER A 3 -19.86 8.96 -13.51
N PRO A 4 -19.68 9.02 -14.76
CA PRO A 4 -18.39 8.88 -15.34
C PRO A 4 -17.46 9.94 -14.81
N LEU A 5 -18.01 10.90 -14.10
CA LEU A 5 -17.18 11.89 -13.46
C LEU A 5 -16.55 11.38 -12.20
N HIS A 6 -17.04 10.25 -11.69
CA HIS A 6 -16.41 9.67 -10.51
C HIS A 6 -15.26 8.80 -10.97
N LYS A 7 -14.16 9.42 -11.19
CA LYS A 7 -12.98 8.67 -11.54
C LYS A 7 -12.42 8.03 -10.30
N VAL A 8 -12.13 6.76 -10.40
CA VAL A 8 -11.41 6.06 -9.36
C VAL A 8 -9.95 6.45 -9.49
N ARG A 9 -9.38 6.92 -8.40
CA ARG A 9 -7.98 7.30 -8.37
C ARG A 9 -7.33 6.57 -7.20
N ILE A 10 -6.40 5.70 -7.51
CA ILE A 10 -5.84 4.75 -6.57
C ILE A 10 -4.42 5.12 -6.21
N ALA A 11 -4.15 5.22 -4.92
CA ALA A 11 -2.79 5.42 -4.42
C ALA A 11 -2.36 4.21 -3.61
N VAL A 12 -1.08 3.90 -3.67
CA VAL A 12 -0.47 2.88 -2.83
C VAL A 12 0.49 3.57 -1.89
N VAL A 13 0.40 3.25 -0.60
CA VAL A 13 1.31 3.76 0.42
C VAL A 13 2.16 2.61 0.92
N ILE A 14 3.47 2.77 0.86
CA ILE A 14 4.43 1.74 1.24
C ILE A 14 5.35 2.30 2.32
N PRO A 15 5.07 1.99 3.60
CA PRO A 15 6.03 2.35 4.65
C PRO A 15 7.28 1.49 4.50
N ALA A 16 8.44 2.09 4.62
CA ALA A 16 9.69 1.38 4.41
C ALA A 16 10.76 1.84 5.40
N LEU A 17 11.54 0.89 5.89
CA LEU A 17 12.69 1.17 6.75
C LEU A 17 13.76 0.13 6.43
N ASN A 18 14.84 0.59 5.80
CA ASN A 18 15.97 -0.27 5.40
C ASN A 18 15.51 -1.47 4.55
N GLU A 19 14.83 -1.15 3.46
CA GLU A 19 14.30 -2.14 2.53
C GLU A 19 14.93 -2.03 1.15
N GLN A 20 16.19 -1.63 1.09
CA GLN A 20 16.84 -1.39 -0.22
C GLN A 20 16.83 -2.62 -1.13
N ASP A 21 16.87 -3.83 -0.55
CA ASP A 21 16.95 -5.04 -1.37
C ASP A 21 15.62 -5.43 -2.00
N ALA A 22 14.52 -4.92 -1.48
CA ALA A 22 13.18 -5.33 -1.93
C ALA A 22 12.36 -4.18 -2.50
N ILE A 23 12.58 -2.95 -2.03
CA ILE A 23 11.67 -1.85 -2.34
C ILE A 23 11.49 -1.59 -3.82
N GLY A 24 12.56 -1.70 -4.60
CA GLY A 24 12.46 -1.47 -6.05
C GLY A 24 11.55 -2.48 -6.71
N ARG A 25 11.63 -3.75 -6.31
CA ARG A 25 10.77 -4.81 -6.86
C ARG A 25 9.32 -4.62 -6.42
N VAL A 26 9.11 -4.20 -5.18
CA VAL A 26 7.75 -3.95 -4.69
C VAL A 26 7.10 -2.89 -5.57
N VAL A 27 7.78 -1.78 -5.80
CA VAL A 27 7.24 -0.70 -6.62
C VAL A 27 7.03 -1.17 -8.06
N ALA A 28 8.02 -1.86 -8.62
CA ALA A 28 7.97 -2.28 -10.02
C ALA A 28 6.86 -3.31 -10.28
N ASP A 29 6.56 -4.16 -9.31
CA ASP A 29 5.60 -5.24 -9.49
C ASP A 29 4.15 -4.83 -9.21
N LEU A 30 3.91 -3.59 -8.78
CA LEU A 30 2.55 -3.11 -8.62
C LEU A 30 1.88 -2.97 -9.99
N PRO A 31 0.56 -3.23 -10.08
CA PRO A 31 -0.16 -3.12 -11.36
C PRO A 31 -0.31 -1.65 -11.74
N ARG A 32 0.63 -1.16 -12.53
CA ARG A 32 0.73 0.27 -12.86
C ARG A 32 -0.43 0.77 -13.71
N ASP A 33 -1.11 -0.11 -14.39
CA ASP A 33 -2.29 0.27 -15.18
C ASP A 33 -3.49 0.63 -14.29
N LEU A 34 -3.50 0.18 -13.03
CA LEU A 34 -4.57 0.49 -12.10
C LEU A 34 -4.21 1.60 -11.13
N ILE A 35 -2.93 1.81 -10.87
CA ILE A 35 -2.47 2.65 -9.77
C ILE A 35 -2.02 4.00 -10.30
N ASN A 36 -2.54 5.06 -9.70
CA ASN A 36 -2.25 6.43 -10.13
C ASN A 36 -1.07 7.04 -9.39
N ASP A 37 -0.81 6.62 -8.16
CA ASP A 37 0.23 7.22 -7.33
C ASP A 37 0.83 6.16 -6.42
N ILE A 38 2.15 6.11 -6.35
CA ILE A 38 2.85 5.21 -5.45
C ILE A 38 3.70 6.06 -4.53
N ILE A 39 3.40 6.00 -3.24
CA ILE A 39 4.10 6.78 -2.23
C ILE A 39 4.87 5.84 -1.33
N VAL A 40 6.18 5.97 -1.32
CA VAL A 40 7.02 5.25 -0.37
C VAL A 40 7.34 6.23 0.75
N VAL A 41 7.01 5.84 1.97
CA VAL A 41 7.33 6.65 3.15
C VAL A 41 8.58 6.06 3.78
N ASP A 42 9.68 6.79 3.65
CA ASP A 42 10.97 6.35 4.19
C ASP A 42 11.02 6.73 5.66
N ASN A 43 10.94 5.76 6.52
CA ASN A 43 10.83 5.95 7.96
C ASN A 43 12.21 5.97 8.63
N GLY A 44 13.15 6.64 8.01
CA GLY A 44 14.48 6.82 8.61
C GLY A 44 15.50 5.79 8.17
N SER A 45 15.43 5.32 6.93
CA SER A 45 16.39 4.35 6.42
C SER A 45 17.80 4.94 6.37
N THR A 46 18.78 4.10 6.64
CA THR A 46 20.20 4.48 6.55
C THR A 46 20.84 3.88 5.31
N ASP A 47 20.08 3.13 4.52
CA ASP A 47 20.56 2.50 3.29
C ASP A 47 19.99 3.22 2.05
N ASP A 48 20.01 2.57 0.90
CA ASP A 48 19.56 3.16 -0.37
C ASP A 48 18.06 2.98 -0.63
N THR A 49 17.26 2.75 0.39
CA THR A 49 15.81 2.53 0.23
C THR A 49 15.16 3.66 -0.57
N ALA A 50 15.37 4.90 -0.15
CA ALA A 50 14.71 6.04 -0.79
C ALA A 50 15.11 6.16 -2.26
N ARG A 51 16.41 6.05 -2.55
CA ARG A 51 16.90 6.17 -3.91
C ARG A 51 16.34 5.09 -4.81
N ARG A 52 16.34 3.86 -4.33
CA ARG A 52 15.84 2.74 -5.13
C ARG A 52 14.34 2.82 -5.38
N ALA A 53 13.59 3.35 -4.40
CA ALA A 53 12.17 3.57 -4.58
C ALA A 53 11.92 4.62 -5.67
N GLU A 54 12.67 5.71 -5.65
CA GLU A 54 12.53 6.75 -6.66
C GLU A 54 12.90 6.24 -8.05
N GLU A 55 13.97 5.47 -8.14
CA GLU A 55 14.40 4.90 -9.41
C GLU A 55 13.35 3.96 -9.99
N ALA A 56 12.58 3.31 -9.13
CA ALA A 56 11.51 2.41 -9.58
C ALA A 56 10.23 3.15 -9.96
N GLY A 57 10.17 4.44 -9.69
CA GLY A 57 9.03 5.26 -10.10
C GLY A 57 8.11 5.71 -8.98
N ALA A 58 8.48 5.52 -7.73
CA ALA A 58 7.66 5.97 -6.61
C ALA A 58 8.00 7.40 -6.22
N ARG A 59 7.05 8.05 -5.59
CA ARG A 59 7.25 9.33 -4.93
C ARG A 59 7.68 9.02 -3.50
N VAL A 60 8.79 9.57 -3.03
CA VAL A 60 9.32 9.25 -1.70
C VAL A 60 9.12 10.42 -0.75
N ILE A 61 8.66 10.12 0.45
CA ILE A 61 8.47 11.11 1.51
C ILE A 61 9.16 10.58 2.75
N GLY A 62 9.95 11.43 3.39
CA GLY A 62 10.62 11.06 4.64
C GLY A 62 9.72 11.25 5.84
N GLU A 63 9.78 10.34 6.79
CA GLU A 63 9.11 10.47 8.07
C GLU A 63 10.10 10.10 9.18
N PRO A 64 10.66 11.10 9.89
CA PRO A 64 11.66 10.81 10.91
C PRO A 64 11.10 10.17 12.18
N ARG A 65 9.80 10.33 12.45
CA ARG A 65 9.20 9.72 13.63
C ARG A 65 9.00 8.23 13.38
N ARG A 66 9.65 7.42 14.19
CA ARG A 66 9.65 5.98 13.98
C ARG A 66 8.29 5.36 14.24
N GLY A 67 7.97 4.36 13.49
CA GLY A 67 6.79 3.54 13.69
C GLY A 67 5.99 3.36 12.42
N TYR A 68 5.51 2.15 12.24
CA TYR A 68 4.72 1.78 11.06
C TYR A 68 3.47 2.65 10.94
N GLY A 69 2.76 2.80 12.05
CA GLY A 69 1.55 3.62 12.05
C GLY A 69 1.84 5.08 11.70
N GLN A 70 2.94 5.62 12.20
CA GLN A 70 3.32 6.99 11.89
C GLN A 70 3.63 7.15 10.40
N ALA A 71 4.33 6.17 9.84
CA ALA A 71 4.64 6.20 8.40
C ALA A 71 3.36 6.09 7.57
N CYS A 72 2.41 5.27 7.98
CA CYS A 72 1.12 5.18 7.31
C CYS A 72 0.37 6.51 7.34
N LEU A 73 0.35 7.17 8.48
CA LEU A 73 -0.31 8.47 8.61
C LEU A 73 0.34 9.52 7.72
N THR A 74 1.66 9.51 7.65
CA THR A 74 2.39 10.43 6.79
C THR A 74 2.05 10.19 5.32
N GLY A 75 1.97 8.94 4.93
CA GLY A 75 1.56 8.60 3.57
C GLY A 75 0.14 9.07 3.26
N LEU A 76 -0.77 8.89 4.20
CA LEU A 76 -2.15 9.36 4.03
C LEU A 76 -2.21 10.87 3.90
N ALA A 77 -1.40 11.60 4.67
CA ALA A 77 -1.38 13.04 4.61
C ALA A 77 -0.83 13.57 3.27
N ALA A 78 -0.10 12.74 2.55
CA ALA A 78 0.51 13.12 1.29
C ALA A 78 -0.34 12.81 0.07
N LEU A 79 -1.53 12.23 0.27
CA LEU A 79 -2.41 11.85 -0.83
C LEU A 79 -2.93 13.08 -1.57
N ASP A 80 -3.11 12.90 -2.87
CA ASP A 80 -3.78 13.89 -3.69
C ASP A 80 -5.26 13.99 -3.28
N ASP A 81 -5.85 15.17 -3.36
CA ASP A 81 -7.25 15.38 -3.01
C ASP A 81 -8.20 14.53 -3.83
N GLN A 82 -7.78 14.11 -5.00
CA GLN A 82 -8.61 13.32 -5.89
C GLN A 82 -8.50 11.81 -5.62
N THR A 83 -7.66 11.40 -4.69
CA THR A 83 -7.50 9.98 -4.36
C THR A 83 -8.77 9.45 -3.73
N THR A 84 -9.28 8.36 -4.28
CA THR A 84 -10.51 7.75 -3.78
C THR A 84 -10.28 6.39 -3.14
N VAL A 85 -9.14 5.76 -3.42
CA VAL A 85 -8.81 4.44 -2.87
C VAL A 85 -7.34 4.43 -2.46
N VAL A 86 -7.06 3.88 -1.30
CA VAL A 86 -5.69 3.74 -0.80
C VAL A 86 -5.41 2.29 -0.50
N VAL A 87 -4.27 1.80 -0.95
CA VAL A 87 -3.80 0.46 -0.65
C VAL A 87 -2.49 0.58 0.12
N PHE A 88 -2.36 -0.18 1.19
CA PHE A 88 -1.12 -0.26 1.95
C PHE A 88 -0.40 -1.54 1.58
N VAL A 89 0.88 -1.43 1.27
CA VAL A 89 1.71 -2.57 0.88
C VAL A 89 3.01 -2.51 1.68
N ASP A 90 3.50 -3.64 2.13
CA ASP A 90 4.77 -3.69 2.84
C ASP A 90 5.94 -3.56 1.87
N GLY A 91 7.00 -2.92 2.32
CA GLY A 91 8.16 -2.65 1.47
C GLY A 91 9.16 -3.78 1.37
N ASP A 92 8.96 -4.87 2.12
CA ASP A 92 9.90 -5.99 2.20
C ASP A 92 9.55 -7.15 1.28
N TYR A 93 8.58 -6.97 0.41
CA TYR A 93 8.08 -8.00 -0.51
C TYR A 93 7.47 -9.20 0.24
N SER A 94 7.03 -9.01 1.47
CA SER A 94 6.32 -10.06 2.21
C SER A 94 4.92 -10.30 1.64
N ASP A 95 4.34 -9.29 0.97
CA ASP A 95 3.12 -9.43 0.22
C ASP A 95 3.49 -9.36 -1.26
N ASP A 96 2.78 -10.08 -2.10
CA ASP A 96 3.02 -10.03 -3.53
C ASP A 96 2.30 -8.81 -4.13
N PRO A 97 3.05 -7.80 -4.58
CA PRO A 97 2.40 -6.58 -5.10
C PRO A 97 1.52 -6.82 -6.32
N THR A 98 1.78 -7.89 -7.08
CA THR A 98 0.97 -8.19 -8.25
C THR A 98 -0.46 -8.57 -7.86
N GLU A 99 -0.68 -8.93 -6.59
CA GLU A 99 -2.01 -9.29 -6.11
C GLU A 99 -2.85 -8.08 -5.70
N ALA A 100 -2.32 -6.88 -5.80
CA ALA A 100 -3.08 -5.69 -5.46
C ALA A 100 -4.37 -5.58 -6.28
N SER A 101 -4.35 -6.05 -7.51
CA SER A 101 -5.56 -6.04 -8.35
C SER A 101 -6.67 -6.88 -7.73
N SER A 102 -6.32 -8.03 -7.10
CA SER A 102 -7.32 -8.87 -6.44
C SER A 102 -7.89 -8.21 -5.20
N VAL A 103 -7.05 -7.50 -4.46
CA VAL A 103 -7.49 -6.76 -3.27
C VAL A 103 -8.41 -5.62 -3.68
N LEU A 104 -8.12 -4.97 -4.78
CA LEU A 104 -8.90 -3.83 -5.25
C LEU A 104 -10.22 -4.24 -5.88
N ALA A 105 -10.32 -5.45 -6.41
CA ALA A 105 -11.49 -5.84 -7.19
C ALA A 105 -12.83 -5.64 -6.46
N PRO A 106 -12.99 -6.03 -5.18
CA PRO A 106 -14.28 -5.81 -4.50
C PRO A 106 -14.61 -4.32 -4.32
N ILE A 107 -13.60 -3.49 -4.12
CA ILE A 107 -13.82 -2.04 -3.98
C ILE A 107 -14.23 -1.46 -5.32
N LEU A 108 -13.53 -1.83 -6.38
CA LEU A 108 -13.82 -1.33 -7.73
C LEU A 108 -15.17 -1.81 -8.23
N ALA A 109 -15.62 -2.99 -7.77
CA ALA A 109 -16.94 -3.51 -8.10
C ALA A 109 -18.03 -2.95 -7.19
N ASN A 110 -17.69 -2.06 -6.28
CA ASN A 110 -18.60 -1.45 -5.34
C ASN A 110 -19.22 -2.46 -4.37
N GLU A 111 -18.49 -3.53 -4.09
CA GLU A 111 -18.92 -4.59 -3.19
C GLU A 111 -18.37 -4.42 -1.78
N ALA A 112 -17.39 -3.57 -1.60
CA ALA A 112 -16.76 -3.36 -0.30
C ALA A 112 -16.16 -1.96 -0.22
N ASP A 113 -16.13 -1.41 0.97
CA ASP A 113 -15.48 -0.13 1.24
C ASP A 113 -14.07 -0.33 1.79
N LEU A 114 -13.81 -1.48 2.38
CA LEU A 114 -12.50 -1.80 2.93
C LEU A 114 -12.19 -3.26 2.67
N VAL A 115 -11.03 -3.50 2.08
CA VAL A 115 -10.56 -4.87 1.86
C VAL A 115 -9.16 -4.96 2.44
N ILE A 116 -8.91 -6.02 3.19
CA ILE A 116 -7.62 -6.26 3.78
C ILE A 116 -7.01 -7.48 3.12
N GLY A 117 -5.95 -7.25 2.36
CA GLY A 117 -5.17 -8.32 1.82
C GLY A 117 -4.25 -8.84 2.90
N SER A 118 -4.16 -10.13 3.04
CA SER A 118 -3.34 -10.72 4.06
C SER A 118 -2.69 -11.97 3.51
N ARG A 119 -1.37 -12.02 3.59
CA ARG A 119 -0.66 -13.25 3.21
C ARG A 119 -1.02 -14.40 4.12
N VAL A 120 -1.48 -14.11 5.33
CA VAL A 120 -1.96 -15.16 6.21
C VAL A 120 -3.19 -15.81 5.62
N LEU A 121 -4.12 -15.03 5.11
CA LEU A 121 -5.30 -15.54 4.44
C LEU A 121 -4.95 -16.22 3.13
N GLY A 122 -4.01 -15.69 2.39
CA GLY A 122 -3.63 -16.25 1.12
C GLY A 122 -2.94 -17.60 1.25
N ARG A 123 -2.45 -17.94 2.43
CA ARG A 123 -1.70 -19.18 2.65
C ARG A 123 -2.40 -20.15 3.55
N ARG A 124 -3.48 -19.74 4.19
CA ARG A 124 -4.16 -20.51 5.20
C ARG A 124 -5.64 -20.44 4.95
N GLU A 125 -6.38 -21.27 5.65
CA GLU A 125 -7.79 -21.24 5.52
C GLU A 125 -8.34 -19.92 5.96
N ALA A 126 -9.35 -19.51 5.27
CA ALA A 126 -10.11 -18.35 5.66
C ALA A 126 -10.65 -18.61 7.03
N GLY A 127 -10.52 -17.90 7.96
CA GLY A 127 -10.95 -18.16 9.30
C GLY A 127 -9.79 -18.28 10.26
N SER A 128 -8.57 -18.36 9.76
CA SER A 128 -7.42 -18.33 10.63
C SER A 128 -7.34 -17.01 11.38
N LEU A 129 -7.94 -15.95 10.84
CA LEU A 129 -8.09 -14.66 11.50
C LEU A 129 -9.51 -14.19 11.34
N THR A 130 -10.05 -13.57 12.36
CA THR A 130 -11.36 -12.96 12.24
C THR A 130 -11.28 -11.70 11.43
N PRO A 131 -12.38 -11.21 10.87
CA PRO A 131 -12.37 -9.95 10.14
C PRO A 131 -11.83 -8.79 10.99
N GLN A 132 -12.15 -8.77 12.27
CA GLN A 132 -11.67 -7.72 13.15
C GLN A 132 -10.17 -7.81 13.34
N GLN A 133 -9.62 -9.01 13.43
CA GLN A 133 -8.18 -9.18 13.57
C GLN A 133 -7.47 -8.72 12.32
N ARG A 134 -8.00 -9.05 11.15
CA ARG A 134 -7.41 -8.59 9.91
C ARG A 134 -7.44 -7.07 9.79
N PHE A 135 -8.58 -6.50 10.14
CA PHE A 135 -8.74 -5.06 10.13
C PHE A 135 -7.75 -4.40 11.09
N GLY A 136 -7.68 -4.94 12.31
CA GLY A 136 -6.74 -4.43 13.31
C GLY A 136 -5.31 -4.52 12.84
N ASN A 137 -4.93 -5.64 12.22
CA ASN A 137 -3.58 -5.79 11.71
C ASN A 137 -3.27 -4.75 10.64
N ALA A 138 -4.22 -4.45 9.78
CA ALA A 138 -4.00 -3.48 8.72
C ALA A 138 -3.90 -2.06 9.26
N LEU A 139 -4.63 -1.73 10.31
CA LEU A 139 -4.69 -0.36 10.81
C LEU A 139 -3.75 -0.11 11.98
N ALA A 140 -3.50 -1.11 12.79
CA ALA A 140 -2.73 -0.93 14.01
C ALA A 140 -1.25 -1.21 13.86
N THR A 141 -0.84 -1.91 12.86
CA THR A 141 0.56 -2.29 12.68
C THR A 141 1.38 -1.24 11.98
#